data_5a3addd41841548ac7dd01efdc24783c
#
_entry.id   5a3addd41841548ac7dd01efdc24783c
#
_cell.length_a   1.000
_cell.length_b   1.000
_cell.length_c   1.000
_cell.angle_alpha   90.00
_cell.angle_beta   90.00
_cell.angle_gamma   90.00
#
_symmetry.space_group_name_H-M   'P 1'
#
loop_
_entity.id
_entity.type
_entity.pdbx_description
1 polymer ?
#
loop_
_entity_poly.entity_id
_entity_poly.type
_entity_poly.pdbx_seq_one_letter_code
_entity_poly.pdbx_strand_id
1 'polypeptide(L)'
;MTLRPDITTMRNYQYASSIRWGLSAIKLPSNLGITSSELNARCFSTSIPKFSTEESTIENRGNIIYQPGVTKYAGQHTFMFYETEDSLIAKFINSYKQKTWKDLSGVQEPSRNLKADLKFSLLTSMDVEREAYNMYGAWVKDYDATELGSSNSEIIKYTVTFQYDYFLRV
;
A
#
# COMPACT_ATOMS: atom_id res chain seq x y z
N MET A 1 20.63 30.39 -21.96
CA MET A 1 19.58 29.44 -21.62
C MET A 1 19.48 29.43 -20.10
N THR A 2 18.44 30.03 -19.53
CA THR A 2 18.27 30.11 -18.08
C THR A 2 17.80 28.72 -17.56
N LEU A 3 18.63 28.06 -16.75
CA LEU A 3 18.35 26.76 -16.13
C LEU A 3 17.33 26.87 -14.97
N ARG A 4 16.86 28.08 -14.65
CA ARG A 4 15.83 28.27 -13.61
C ARG A 4 14.45 28.21 -14.24
N PRO A 5 13.53 27.39 -13.69
CA PRO A 5 12.15 27.39 -14.15
C PRO A 5 11.53 28.78 -13.96
N ASP A 6 10.83 29.25 -14.99
CA ASP A 6 10.13 30.53 -14.94
C ASP A 6 8.94 30.44 -13.97
N ILE A 7 8.90 31.36 -12.99
CA ILE A 7 7.82 31.44 -11.99
C ILE A 7 6.45 31.58 -12.65
N THR A 8 6.37 32.27 -13.79
CA THR A 8 5.12 32.44 -14.53
C THR A 8 4.62 31.10 -15.07
N THR A 9 5.51 30.30 -15.61
CA THR A 9 5.21 28.94 -16.07
C THR A 9 4.82 28.04 -14.89
N MET A 10 5.52 28.12 -13.75
CA MET A 10 5.21 27.32 -12.56
C MET A 10 3.84 27.64 -11.97
N ARG A 11 3.37 28.89 -12.03
CA ARG A 11 2.03 29.30 -11.55
C ARG A 11 0.88 28.66 -12.35
N ASN A 12 1.14 28.27 -13.58
CA ASN A 12 0.14 27.63 -14.43
C ASN A 12 -0.02 26.12 -14.17
N TYR A 13 0.89 25.53 -13.38
CA TYR A 13 0.79 24.13 -13.02
C TYR A 13 -0.06 23.94 -11.77
N GLN A 14 -1.05 23.08 -11.87
CA GLN A 14 -1.80 22.60 -10.71
C GLN A 14 -1.08 21.38 -10.14
N TYR A 15 -0.35 21.59 -9.03
CA TYR A 15 0.41 20.53 -8.38
C TYR A 15 -0.52 19.51 -7.71
N ALA A 16 -0.13 18.25 -7.80
CA ALA A 16 -0.83 17.17 -7.11
C ALA A 16 -0.63 17.27 -5.59
N SER A 17 -1.72 17.16 -4.86
CA SER A 17 -1.69 17.18 -3.39
C SER A 17 -1.50 15.78 -2.83
N SER A 18 -0.62 15.65 -1.84
CA SER A 18 -0.38 14.41 -1.11
C SER A 18 -1.53 14.00 -0.17
N ILE A 19 -2.50 14.87 0.04
CA ILE A 19 -3.66 14.60 0.90
C ILE A 19 -4.88 14.04 0.13
N ARG A 20 -4.83 14.03 -1.22
CA ARG A 20 -5.93 13.62 -2.07
C ARG A 20 -5.69 12.24 -2.66
N TRP A 21 -6.08 11.23 -1.91
CA TRP A 21 -5.97 9.84 -2.29
C TRP A 21 -7.06 9.00 -1.61
N GLY A 22 -7.29 7.80 -2.11
CA GLY A 22 -8.23 6.84 -1.54
C GLY A 22 -7.72 5.42 -1.65
N LEU A 23 -8.11 4.60 -0.68
CA LEU A 23 -7.89 3.17 -0.67
C LEU A 23 -9.23 2.46 -0.92
N SER A 24 -9.26 1.53 -1.85
CA SER A 24 -10.41 0.67 -2.05
C SER A 24 -9.96 -0.78 -2.19
N ALA A 25 -10.82 -1.71 -1.82
CA ALA A 25 -10.59 -3.12 -2.07
C ALA A 25 -11.44 -3.56 -3.26
N ILE A 26 -10.80 -4.02 -4.32
CA ILE A 26 -11.46 -4.62 -5.48
C ILE A 26 -12.03 -5.97 -5.08
N LYS A 27 -11.23 -6.73 -4.30
CA LYS A 27 -11.60 -8.03 -3.79
C LYS A 27 -11.02 -8.20 -2.38
N LEU A 28 -11.85 -8.56 -1.42
CA LEU A 28 -11.43 -8.96 -0.07
C LEU A 28 -11.76 -10.44 0.16
N PRO A 29 -10.94 -11.15 0.93
CA PRO A 29 -11.31 -12.45 1.46
C PRO A 29 -12.63 -12.38 2.23
N SER A 30 -13.45 -13.42 2.15
CA SER A 30 -14.70 -13.50 2.89
C SER A 30 -14.48 -13.47 4.41
N ASN A 31 -15.45 -12.98 5.16
CA ASN A 31 -15.48 -13.06 6.63
C ASN A 31 -14.31 -12.34 7.35
N LEU A 32 -13.81 -11.23 6.81
CA LEU A 32 -12.84 -10.38 7.49
C LEU A 32 -13.51 -9.36 8.44
N GLY A 33 -14.82 -9.19 8.33
CA GLY A 33 -15.58 -8.28 9.19
C GLY A 33 -15.35 -6.80 8.92
N ILE A 34 -14.79 -6.46 7.76
CA ILE A 34 -14.52 -5.07 7.34
C ILE A 34 -14.91 -4.87 5.88
N THR A 35 -15.39 -3.68 5.57
CA THR A 35 -15.73 -3.26 4.20
C THR A 35 -14.63 -2.39 3.61
N SER A 36 -14.62 -2.26 2.27
CA SER A 36 -13.68 -1.37 1.57
C SER A 36 -13.81 0.09 2.02
N SER A 37 -15.02 0.57 2.26
CA SER A 37 -15.27 1.94 2.72
C SER A 37 -14.75 2.19 4.14
N GLU A 38 -14.86 1.20 5.03
CA GLU A 38 -14.33 1.28 6.39
C GLU A 38 -12.81 1.27 6.42
N LEU A 39 -12.16 0.49 5.55
CA LEU A 39 -10.72 0.53 5.37
C LEU A 39 -10.25 1.90 4.89
N ASN A 40 -10.94 2.46 3.89
CA ASN A 40 -10.61 3.78 3.36
C ASN A 40 -10.77 4.87 4.42
N ALA A 41 -11.87 4.85 5.17
CA ALA A 41 -12.17 5.87 6.18
C ALA A 41 -11.14 5.92 7.32
N ARG A 42 -10.52 4.79 7.64
CA ARG A 42 -9.55 4.67 8.73
C ARG A 42 -8.09 4.80 8.27
N CYS A 43 -7.82 4.63 6.97
CA CYS A 43 -6.48 4.76 6.42
C CYS A 43 -6.07 6.23 6.33
N PHE A 44 -5.04 6.62 7.05
CA PHE A 44 -4.59 8.01 7.09
C PHE A 44 -3.24 8.24 6.42
N SER A 45 -2.45 7.20 6.18
CA SER A 45 -1.14 7.33 5.54
C SER A 45 -0.76 6.09 4.75
N THR A 46 -0.13 6.32 3.62
CA THR A 46 0.46 5.29 2.77
C THR A 46 1.50 5.93 1.85
N SER A 47 2.21 5.13 1.09
CA SER A 47 3.15 5.59 0.04
C SER A 47 2.66 5.17 -1.34
N ILE A 48 3.25 5.70 -2.40
CA ILE A 48 3.02 5.20 -3.76
C ILE A 48 3.80 3.90 -3.93
N PRO A 49 3.19 2.84 -4.50
CA PRO A 49 3.86 1.58 -4.78
C PRO A 49 5.11 1.78 -5.64
N LYS A 50 6.17 1.04 -5.35
CA LYS A 50 7.47 1.18 -5.99
C LYS A 50 7.85 -0.09 -6.76
N PHE A 51 8.57 0.12 -7.84
CA PHE A 51 9.29 -0.94 -8.55
C PHE A 51 10.76 -0.54 -8.70
N SER A 52 11.61 -1.51 -8.97
CA SER A 52 13.00 -1.32 -9.36
C SER A 52 13.29 -2.14 -10.60
N THR A 53 14.17 -1.63 -11.45
CA THR A 53 14.68 -2.39 -12.59
C THR A 53 16.11 -2.80 -12.28
N GLU A 54 16.40 -4.08 -12.38
CA GLU A 54 17.77 -4.57 -12.26
C GLU A 54 18.60 -4.05 -13.45
N GLU A 55 19.88 -3.85 -13.21
CA GLU A 55 20.84 -3.59 -14.26
C GLU A 55 21.51 -4.89 -14.69
N SER A 56 21.76 -5.02 -15.97
CA SER A 56 22.62 -6.03 -16.54
C SER A 56 23.88 -5.37 -17.09
N THR A 57 25.05 -5.83 -16.67
CA THR A 57 26.33 -5.28 -17.10
C THR A 57 26.98 -6.17 -18.13
N ILE A 58 27.48 -5.57 -19.20
CA ILE A 58 28.30 -6.24 -20.21
C ILE A 58 29.70 -5.62 -20.15
N GLU A 59 30.69 -6.42 -19.78
CA GLU A 59 32.10 -6.02 -19.81
C GLU A 59 32.76 -6.50 -21.11
N ASN A 60 33.38 -5.58 -21.85
CA ASN A 60 34.17 -5.92 -23.00
C ASN A 60 35.41 -5.02 -23.05
N ARG A 61 36.61 -5.60 -22.95
CA ARG A 61 37.92 -4.96 -23.06
C ARG A 61 38.06 -3.69 -22.19
N GLY A 62 37.58 -3.78 -20.93
CA GLY A 62 37.66 -2.68 -19.97
C GLY A 62 36.56 -1.61 -20.11
N ASN A 63 35.64 -1.77 -21.06
CA ASN A 63 34.42 -0.96 -21.15
C ASN A 63 33.26 -1.67 -20.51
N ILE A 64 32.51 -0.96 -19.67
CA ILE A 64 31.30 -1.48 -19.03
C ILE A 64 30.08 -0.80 -19.67
N ILE A 65 29.16 -1.61 -20.18
CA ILE A 65 27.87 -1.16 -20.72
C ILE A 65 26.76 -1.63 -19.79
N TYR A 66 25.94 -0.70 -19.34
CA TYR A 66 24.76 -0.99 -18.51
C TYR A 66 23.52 -1.13 -19.37
N GLN A 67 22.80 -2.21 -19.20
CA GLN A 67 21.52 -2.44 -19.86
C GLN A 67 20.41 -2.63 -18.82
N PRO A 68 19.18 -2.15 -19.11
CA PRO A 68 18.05 -2.43 -18.24
C PRO A 68 17.74 -3.92 -18.24
N GLY A 69 17.66 -4.51 -17.06
CA GLY A 69 17.30 -5.90 -16.83
C GLY A 69 15.82 -6.07 -16.47
N VAL A 70 15.53 -7.03 -15.60
CA VAL A 70 14.17 -7.37 -15.19
C VAL A 70 13.63 -6.34 -14.19
N THR A 71 12.37 -5.95 -14.38
CA THR A 71 11.65 -5.13 -13.40
C THR A 71 11.20 -5.98 -12.23
N LYS A 72 11.55 -5.56 -11.01
CA LYS A 72 11.11 -6.16 -9.75
C LYS A 72 10.17 -5.22 -9.01
N TYR A 73 9.07 -5.75 -8.54
CA TYR A 73 8.17 -5.03 -7.64
C TYR A 73 8.70 -5.13 -6.21
N ALA A 74 8.45 -4.10 -5.39
CA ALA A 74 8.87 -4.12 -3.98
C ALA A 74 8.28 -5.30 -3.20
N GLY A 75 7.13 -5.81 -3.67
CA GLY A 75 6.44 -6.96 -3.08
C GLY A 75 5.75 -6.63 -1.76
N GLN A 76 6.07 -5.50 -1.14
CA GLN A 76 5.50 -5.07 0.14
C GLN A 76 4.99 -3.64 0.04
N HIS A 77 3.86 -3.38 0.70
CA HIS A 77 3.27 -2.06 0.79
C HIS A 77 2.64 -1.86 2.16
N THR A 78 2.84 -0.67 2.73
CA THR A 78 2.42 -0.35 4.08
C THR A 78 1.30 0.67 4.07
N PHE A 79 0.24 0.38 4.83
CA PHE A 79 -0.85 1.29 5.13
C PHE A 79 -0.91 1.54 6.63
N MET A 80 -1.19 2.79 7.00
CA MET A 80 -1.38 3.19 8.39
C MET A 80 -2.86 3.50 8.64
N PHE A 81 -3.41 2.92 9.69
CA PHE A 81 -4.81 3.04 10.08
C PHE A 81 -4.96 3.61 11.48
N TYR A 82 -5.96 4.45 11.69
CA TYR A 82 -6.45 4.78 13.02
C TYR A 82 -7.36 3.68 13.54
N GLU A 83 -7.20 3.33 14.81
CA GLU A 83 -8.16 2.44 15.47
C GLU A 83 -9.33 3.24 16.02
N THR A 84 -10.48 2.61 16.06
CA THR A 84 -11.71 3.13 16.64
C THR A 84 -12.13 2.28 17.85
N GLU A 85 -13.00 2.79 18.71
CA GLU A 85 -13.44 2.11 19.94
C GLU A 85 -14.06 0.70 19.69
N ASP A 86 -14.56 0.45 18.47
CA ASP A 86 -15.08 -0.85 18.05
C ASP A 86 -13.99 -1.89 17.75
N SER A 87 -12.71 -1.48 17.80
CA SER A 87 -11.53 -2.32 17.54
C SER A 87 -11.59 -3.03 16.18
N LEU A 88 -12.08 -2.33 15.15
CA LEU A 88 -12.34 -2.92 13.84
C LEU A 88 -11.06 -3.34 13.12
N ILE A 89 -9.98 -2.52 13.19
CA ILE A 89 -8.70 -2.83 12.55
C ILE A 89 -8.02 -4.01 13.25
N ALA A 90 -8.05 -4.05 14.57
CA ALA A 90 -7.52 -5.18 15.34
C ALA A 90 -8.26 -6.49 14.99
N LYS A 91 -9.58 -6.45 14.89
CA LYS A 91 -10.40 -7.60 14.46
C LYS A 91 -10.07 -8.04 13.04
N PHE A 92 -9.90 -7.10 12.12
CA PHE A 92 -9.50 -7.36 10.73
C PHE A 92 -8.14 -8.09 10.67
N ILE A 93 -7.12 -7.57 11.35
CA ILE A 93 -5.79 -8.18 11.40
C ILE A 93 -5.86 -9.59 11.99
N ASN A 94 -6.58 -9.76 13.10
CA ASN A 94 -6.74 -11.05 13.75
C ASN A 94 -7.51 -12.06 12.86
N SER A 95 -8.54 -11.61 12.14
CA SER A 95 -9.27 -12.44 11.19
C SER A 95 -8.37 -12.91 10.04
N TYR A 96 -7.48 -12.05 9.54
CA TYR A 96 -6.47 -12.43 8.56
C TYR A 96 -5.49 -13.46 9.11
N LYS A 97 -4.97 -13.23 10.33
CA LYS A 97 -4.07 -14.18 11.01
C LYS A 97 -4.73 -15.55 11.14
N GLN A 98 -5.98 -15.61 11.62
CA GLN A 98 -6.71 -16.87 11.82
C GLN A 98 -6.98 -17.62 10.51
N LYS A 99 -7.10 -16.93 9.38
CA LYS A 99 -7.19 -17.54 8.05
C LYS A 99 -5.85 -18.07 7.57
N THR A 100 -4.79 -17.30 7.79
CA THR A 100 -3.43 -17.67 7.39
C THR A 100 -2.92 -18.84 8.22
N TRP A 101 -3.22 -18.85 9.52
CA TRP A 101 -2.80 -19.89 10.44
C TRP A 101 -3.77 -19.98 11.63
N LYS A 102 -4.43 -21.10 11.76
CA LYS A 102 -5.29 -21.37 12.94
C LYS A 102 -4.42 -21.85 14.11
N ASP A 103 -4.27 -21.01 15.12
CA ASP A 103 -3.39 -21.23 16.26
C ASP A 103 -3.61 -22.62 16.95
N LEU A 104 -4.86 -23.07 17.03
CA LEU A 104 -5.19 -24.34 17.72
C LEU A 104 -5.04 -25.58 16.85
N SER A 105 -5.20 -25.47 15.54
CA SER A 105 -5.22 -26.64 14.64
C SER A 105 -4.07 -26.69 13.66
N GLY A 106 -3.29 -25.60 13.53
CA GLY A 106 -2.23 -25.48 12.54
C GLY A 106 -2.70 -25.56 11.09
N VAL A 107 -3.98 -25.36 10.85
CA VAL A 107 -4.56 -25.43 9.49
C VAL A 107 -4.49 -24.06 8.84
N GLN A 108 -4.00 -24.05 7.59
CA GLN A 108 -3.96 -22.88 6.72
C GLN A 108 -5.05 -22.96 5.65
N GLU A 109 -5.72 -21.85 5.37
CA GLU A 109 -6.61 -21.76 4.20
C GLU A 109 -5.81 -21.72 2.89
N PRO A 110 -6.39 -22.21 1.77
CA PRO A 110 -5.75 -22.11 0.46
C PRO A 110 -5.41 -20.64 0.10
N SER A 111 -4.24 -20.40 -0.46
CA SER A 111 -3.75 -19.05 -0.81
C SER A 111 -4.74 -18.22 -1.63
N ARG A 112 -5.52 -18.86 -2.51
CA ARG A 112 -6.57 -18.20 -3.32
C ARG A 112 -7.67 -17.54 -2.50
N ASN A 113 -7.91 -18.04 -1.27
CA ASN A 113 -8.94 -17.53 -0.36
C ASN A 113 -8.38 -16.45 0.58
N LEU A 114 -7.05 -16.34 0.67
CA LEU A 114 -6.37 -15.38 1.53
C LEU A 114 -6.01 -14.07 0.81
N LYS A 115 -5.88 -14.12 -0.52
CA LYS A 115 -5.41 -12.97 -1.31
C LYS A 115 -6.52 -11.97 -1.58
N ALA A 116 -6.23 -10.71 -1.31
CA ALA A 116 -7.04 -9.55 -1.65
C ALA A 116 -6.50 -8.85 -2.89
N ASP A 117 -7.34 -8.09 -3.56
CA ASP A 117 -6.91 -7.14 -4.59
C ASP A 117 -7.28 -5.74 -4.09
N LEU A 118 -6.27 -4.90 -3.95
CA LEU A 118 -6.39 -3.55 -3.40
C LEU A 118 -6.17 -2.51 -4.50
N LYS A 119 -6.88 -1.40 -4.43
CA LYS A 119 -6.71 -0.26 -5.33
C LYS A 119 -6.37 0.98 -4.51
N PHE A 120 -5.27 1.60 -4.83
CA PHE A 120 -4.86 2.89 -4.33
C PHE A 120 -5.03 3.92 -5.44
N SER A 121 -5.77 4.99 -5.19
CA SER A 121 -6.08 6.02 -6.19
C SER A 121 -5.58 7.38 -5.75
N LEU A 122 -4.93 8.11 -6.65
CA LEU A 122 -4.64 9.53 -6.49
C LEU A 122 -5.77 10.34 -7.11
N LEU A 123 -6.23 11.34 -6.37
CA LEU A 123 -7.38 12.14 -6.75
C LEU A 123 -6.97 13.55 -7.20
N THR A 124 -7.80 14.15 -8.07
CA THR A 124 -7.68 15.55 -8.47
C THR A 124 -8.24 16.47 -7.38
N SER A 125 -8.16 17.79 -7.59
CA SER A 125 -8.79 18.79 -6.72
C SER A 125 -10.33 18.68 -6.66
N MET A 126 -10.94 18.00 -7.62
CA MET A 126 -12.38 17.74 -7.70
C MET A 126 -12.76 16.32 -7.24
N ASP A 127 -11.86 15.64 -6.53
CA ASP A 127 -12.02 14.25 -6.06
C ASP A 127 -12.28 13.21 -7.17
N VAL A 128 -11.86 13.53 -8.39
CA VAL A 128 -11.90 12.60 -9.53
C VAL A 128 -10.58 11.81 -9.56
N GLU A 129 -10.67 10.51 -9.78
CA GLU A 129 -9.49 9.64 -9.92
C GLU A 129 -8.62 10.14 -11.09
N ARG A 130 -7.36 10.43 -10.78
CA ARG A 130 -6.35 10.85 -11.75
C ARG A 130 -5.48 9.68 -12.17
N GLU A 131 -5.16 8.83 -11.24
CA GLU A 131 -4.22 7.74 -11.39
C GLU A 131 -4.51 6.69 -10.33
N ALA A 132 -4.47 5.43 -10.70
CA ALA A 132 -4.68 4.34 -9.77
C ALA A 132 -3.58 3.28 -9.87
N TYR A 133 -3.38 2.59 -8.76
CA TYR A 133 -2.47 1.45 -8.63
C TYR A 133 -3.27 0.26 -8.11
N ASN A 134 -3.46 -0.73 -8.95
CA ASN A 134 -4.12 -1.97 -8.58
C ASN A 134 -3.07 -2.97 -8.09
N MET A 135 -3.09 -3.32 -6.82
CA MET A 135 -2.22 -4.32 -6.21
C MET A 135 -2.95 -5.65 -6.15
N TYR A 136 -2.38 -6.67 -6.79
CA TYR A 136 -2.96 -7.98 -6.93
C TYR A 136 -2.30 -9.00 -6.01
N GLY A 137 -3.13 -9.90 -5.48
CA GLY A 137 -2.68 -10.97 -4.64
C GLY A 137 -2.13 -10.50 -3.28
N ALA A 138 -2.66 -9.40 -2.75
CA ALA A 138 -2.22 -8.82 -1.49
C ALA A 138 -2.73 -9.63 -0.29
N TRP A 139 -1.89 -9.76 0.75
CA TRP A 139 -2.26 -10.36 2.03
C TRP A 139 -1.48 -9.69 3.17
N VAL A 140 -2.05 -9.69 4.36
CA VAL A 140 -1.40 -9.10 5.54
C VAL A 140 -0.21 -9.95 5.94
N LYS A 141 0.99 -9.40 5.78
CA LYS A 141 2.25 -10.06 6.15
C LYS A 141 2.60 -9.80 7.60
N ASP A 142 2.49 -8.55 8.01
CA ASP A 142 2.94 -8.08 9.31
C ASP A 142 2.16 -6.84 9.73
N TYR A 143 2.17 -6.55 11.02
CA TYR A 143 1.60 -5.32 11.55
C TYR A 143 2.38 -4.86 12.78
N ASP A 144 2.34 -3.57 13.01
CA ASP A 144 2.85 -2.90 14.19
C ASP A 144 1.76 -2.01 14.79
N ALA A 145 1.75 -1.84 16.09
CA ALA A 145 0.77 -1.02 16.80
C ALA A 145 1.46 0.00 17.69
N THR A 146 0.80 1.13 17.92
CA THR A 146 1.28 2.16 18.86
C THR A 146 1.46 1.57 20.26
N GLU A 147 2.58 1.89 20.91
CA GLU A 147 2.82 1.55 22.31
C GLU A 147 1.79 2.22 23.23
N LEU A 148 1.26 1.45 24.17
CA LEU A 148 0.31 1.93 25.15
C LEU A 148 1.04 2.47 26.38
N GLY A 149 0.83 3.74 26.70
CA GLY A 149 1.41 4.38 27.87
C GLY A 149 0.37 5.19 28.65
N SER A 150 0.41 5.13 29.97
CA SER A 150 -0.54 5.83 30.84
C SER A 150 -0.46 7.37 30.76
N SER A 151 0.62 7.89 30.19
CA SER A 151 0.85 9.33 30.01
C SER A 151 0.54 9.84 28.59
N ASN A 152 0.26 8.94 27.63
CA ASN A 152 0.04 9.29 26.24
C ASN A 152 -1.46 9.35 25.93
N SER A 153 -1.94 10.52 25.54
CA SER A 153 -3.32 10.71 25.04
C SER A 153 -3.38 10.62 23.52
N GLU A 154 -2.66 9.66 22.92
CA GLU A 154 -2.64 9.48 21.47
C GLU A 154 -3.66 8.45 21.02
N ILE A 155 -4.20 8.66 19.80
CA ILE A 155 -5.06 7.68 19.12
C ILE A 155 -4.20 6.47 18.74
N ILE A 156 -4.72 5.28 19.00
CA ILE A 156 -4.06 4.02 18.60
C ILE A 156 -3.96 3.96 17.08
N LYS A 157 -2.77 3.66 16.58
CA LYS A 157 -2.47 3.52 15.16
C LYS A 157 -1.96 2.11 14.89
N TYR A 158 -2.39 1.54 13.78
CA TYR A 158 -1.86 0.29 13.25
C TYR A 158 -1.13 0.55 11.94
N THR A 159 0.09 0.07 11.87
CA THR A 159 0.88 0.03 10.63
C THR A 159 0.79 -1.38 10.08
N VAL A 160 0.06 -1.56 8.98
CA VAL A 160 -0.18 -2.89 8.39
C VAL A 160 0.60 -3.01 7.09
N THR A 161 1.48 -4.00 7.04
CA THR A 161 2.28 -4.32 5.86
C THR A 161 1.62 -5.46 5.08
N PHE A 162 1.25 -5.14 3.85
CA PHE A 162 0.74 -6.11 2.89
C PHE A 162 1.88 -6.61 2.01
N GLN A 163 1.94 -7.92 1.81
CA GLN A 163 2.69 -8.55 0.74
C GLN A 163 1.78 -8.68 -0.46
N TYR A 164 2.25 -8.34 -1.67
CA TYR A 164 1.49 -8.47 -2.91
C TYR A 164 2.35 -9.14 -3.99
N ASP A 165 1.71 -9.71 -5.02
CA ASP A 165 2.42 -10.38 -6.12
C ASP A 165 2.96 -9.35 -7.12
N TYR A 166 2.11 -8.43 -7.59
CA TYR A 166 2.47 -7.34 -8.49
C TYR A 166 1.46 -6.20 -8.41
N PHE A 167 1.78 -5.06 -8.99
CA PHE A 167 0.82 -3.98 -9.18
C PHE A 167 0.80 -3.49 -10.62
N LEU A 168 -0.34 -2.94 -11.02
CA LEU A 168 -0.51 -2.24 -12.29
C LEU A 168 -0.92 -0.80 -12.03
N ARG A 169 -0.29 0.11 -12.74
CA ARG A 169 -0.71 1.51 -12.81
C ARG A 169 -1.78 1.64 -13.89
N VAL A 170 -2.90 2.26 -13.56
CA VAL A 170 -4.08 2.42 -14.43
C VAL A 170 -4.41 3.89 -14.61
#